data_c27d170057178fac357077e867abab6e
#
_entry.id   c27d170057178fac357077e867abab6e
#
_cell.length_a   1.000
_cell.length_b   1.000
_cell.length_c   1.000
_cell.angle_alpha   90.00
_cell.angle_beta   90.00
_cell.angle_gamma   90.00
#
_symmetry.space_group_name_H-M   'P 1'
#
loop_
_entity.id
_entity.type
_entity.pdbx_description
1 polymer ?
#
loop_
_entity_poly.entity_id
_entity_poly.type
_entity_poly.pdbx_seq_one_letter_code
_entity_poly.pdbx_strand_id
1 'polypeptide(L)' 'MREVEYLVANDGRDWCVIEAGTVRGRYPKRQEAVRAAALASRQSKEAGVPARVVVSIPTDVVKADWN' A
#
# COMPACT_ATOMS: atom_id res chain seq x y z
N MET A 1 -13.92 -5.12 16.41
CA MET A 1 -14.00 -4.26 15.21
C MET A 1 -12.75 -4.44 14.36
N ARG A 2 -12.92 -4.51 13.08
CA ARG A 2 -11.80 -4.76 12.18
C ARG A 2 -11.20 -3.51 11.62
N GLU A 3 -9.89 -3.51 11.50
CA GLU A 3 -9.18 -2.45 10.82
C GLU A 3 -8.73 -2.96 9.46
N VAL A 4 -8.94 -2.16 8.42
CA VAL A 4 -8.50 -2.50 7.08
C VAL A 4 -7.13 -1.88 6.84
N GLU A 5 -6.20 -2.68 6.37
CA GLU A 5 -4.86 -2.19 6.06
C GLU A 5 -4.67 -2.20 4.55
N TYR A 6 -4.30 -1.05 4.01
CA TYR A 6 -3.97 -0.93 2.60
C TYR A 6 -2.45 -0.88 2.48
N LEU A 7 -1.89 -1.93 1.94
CA LEU A 7 -0.44 -2.06 1.80
C LEU A 7 -0.01 -1.61 0.41
N VAL A 8 0.94 -0.69 0.35
CA VAL A 8 1.55 -0.27 -0.90
C VAL A 8 2.90 -0.93 -0.99
N ALA A 9 3.09 -1.80 -1.98
CA ALA A 9 4.31 -2.57 -2.11
C ALA A 9 4.73 -2.63 -3.57
N ASN A 10 6.04 -2.76 -3.79
CA ASN A 10 6.59 -2.90 -5.13
C ASN A 10 6.85 -4.36 -5.40
N ASP A 11 6.39 -4.85 -6.55
CA ASP A 11 6.54 -6.25 -6.91
C ASP A 11 7.73 -6.49 -7.84
N GLY A 12 8.59 -5.48 -7.99
CA GLY A 12 9.73 -5.56 -8.89
C GLY A 12 9.51 -4.78 -10.18
N ARG A 13 8.29 -4.46 -10.51
CA ARG A 13 7.94 -3.69 -11.70
C ARG A 13 6.99 -2.56 -11.37
N ASP A 14 5.88 -2.89 -10.74
CA ASP A 14 4.83 -1.93 -10.45
C ASP A 14 4.63 -1.80 -8.96
N TRP A 15 3.95 -0.73 -8.58
CA TRP A 15 3.52 -0.53 -7.21
C TRP A 15 2.10 -1.04 -7.07
N CYS A 16 1.87 -1.89 -6.09
CA CYS A 16 0.59 -2.55 -5.89
C CYS A 16 -0.07 -2.02 -4.63
N VAL A 17 -1.39 -1.89 -4.69
CA VAL A 17 -2.19 -1.61 -3.50
C VAL A 17 -2.88 -2.91 -3.13
N ILE A 18 -2.62 -3.39 -1.92
CA ILE A 18 -3.10 -4.69 -1.47
C ILE A 18 -4.01 -4.49 -0.26
N GLU A 19 -5.19 -5.05 -0.33
CA GLU A 19 -6.14 -5.02 0.77
C GLU A 19 -6.46 -6.45 1.17
N ALA A 20 -6.17 -6.81 2.42
CA ALA A 20 -6.47 -8.13 2.95
C ALA A 20 -5.94 -9.25 2.06
N GLY A 21 -4.72 -9.06 1.54
CA GLY A 21 -4.09 -10.06 0.70
C GLY A 21 -4.51 -10.04 -0.75
N THR A 22 -5.41 -9.14 -1.12
CA THR A 22 -5.90 -9.04 -2.49
C THR A 22 -5.36 -7.78 -3.16
N VAL A 23 -4.78 -7.94 -4.35
CA VAL A 23 -4.28 -6.79 -5.08
C VAL A 23 -5.46 -6.02 -5.65
N ARG A 24 -5.57 -4.76 -5.24
CA ARG A 24 -6.66 -3.90 -5.68
C ARG A 24 -6.30 -3.07 -6.90
N GLY A 25 -5.01 -2.84 -7.11
CA GLY A 25 -4.58 -2.07 -8.26
C GLY A 25 -3.08 -2.09 -8.40
N ARG A 26 -2.61 -1.77 -9.61
CA ARG A 26 -1.20 -1.67 -9.92
C ARG A 26 -0.93 -0.33 -10.58
N TYR A 27 0.18 0.28 -10.20
CA TYR A 27 0.52 1.62 -10.65
C TYR A 27 2.00 1.68 -11.00
N PRO A 28 2.38 2.44 -12.01
CA PRO A 28 3.79 2.53 -12.39
C PRO A 28 4.63 3.31 -11.41
N LYS A 29 4.00 4.18 -10.60
CA LYS A 29 4.74 5.02 -9.66
C LYS A 29 4.21 4.84 -8.26
N ARG A 30 5.15 4.90 -7.29
CA ARG A 30 4.78 4.78 -5.88
C ARG A 30 3.76 5.84 -5.48
N GLN A 31 3.98 7.06 -5.96
CA GLN A 31 3.12 8.19 -5.63
C GLN A 31 1.67 7.92 -6.02
N GLU A 32 1.47 7.32 -7.17
CA GLU A 32 0.13 7.01 -7.65
C GLU A 32 -0.52 5.93 -6.79
N ALA A 33 0.26 4.91 -6.42
CA ALA A 33 -0.25 3.84 -5.57
C ALA A 33 -0.61 4.36 -4.19
N VAL A 34 0.24 5.22 -3.62
CA VAL A 34 -0.02 5.79 -2.31
C VAL A 34 -1.30 6.62 -2.34
N ARG A 35 -1.48 7.38 -3.41
CA ARG A 35 -2.67 8.20 -3.55
C ARG A 35 -3.93 7.34 -3.65
N ALA A 36 -3.85 6.25 -4.39
CA ALA A 36 -4.98 5.34 -4.53
C ALA A 36 -5.30 4.68 -3.20
N ALA A 37 -4.27 4.27 -2.46
CA ALA A 37 -4.46 3.64 -1.15
C ALA A 37 -5.07 4.63 -0.16
N ALA A 38 -4.61 5.88 -0.21
CA ALA A 38 -5.14 6.92 0.68
C ALA A 38 -6.62 7.15 0.41
N LEU A 39 -7.00 7.19 -0.87
CA LEU A 39 -8.39 7.38 -1.23
C LEU A 39 -9.24 6.20 -0.75
N ALA A 40 -8.78 4.99 -0.96
CA ALA A 40 -9.50 3.80 -0.53
C ALA A 40 -9.65 3.78 0.99
N SER A 41 -8.58 4.16 1.71
CA SER A 41 -8.60 4.23 3.15
C SER A 41 -9.65 5.25 3.63
N ARG A 42 -9.71 6.39 2.97
CA ARG A 42 -10.67 7.41 3.33
C ARG A 42 -12.10 6.95 3.11
N GLN A 43 -12.35 6.28 2.00
CA GLN A 43 -13.67 5.74 1.72
C GLN A 43 -14.09 4.71 2.76
N SER A 44 -13.13 3.89 3.20
CA SER A 44 -13.40 2.91 4.24
C SER A 44 -13.80 3.60 5.54
N LYS A 45 -13.07 4.65 5.90
CA LYS A 45 -13.37 5.39 7.13
C LYS A 45 -14.72 6.07 7.05
N GLU A 46 -15.07 6.58 5.89
CA GLU A 46 -16.38 7.22 5.70
C GLU A 46 -17.50 6.22 5.83
N ALA A 47 -17.23 4.96 5.54
CA ALA A 47 -18.20 3.89 5.73
C ALA A 47 -18.20 3.35 7.15
N GLY A 48 -17.43 3.95 8.05
CA GLY A 48 -17.40 3.55 9.45
C GLY A 48 -16.40 2.45 9.74
N VAL A 49 -15.50 2.15 8.82
CA VAL A 49 -14.51 1.09 9.01
C VAL A 49 -13.13 1.72 9.18
N PRO A 50 -12.46 1.50 10.32
CA PRO A 50 -11.11 2.04 10.51
C PRO A 50 -10.15 1.48 9.46
N ALA A 51 -9.27 2.33 8.97
CA ALA A 51 -8.35 1.94 7.91
C ALA A 51 -7.03 2.69 8.05
N ARG A 52 -5.98 2.09 7.53
CA ARG A 52 -4.69 2.75 7.50
C ARG A 52 -3.92 2.33 6.25
N VAL A 53 -2.93 3.15 5.90
CA VAL A 53 -2.08 2.89 4.73
C VAL A 53 -0.67 2.60 5.23
N VAL A 54 -0.10 1.51 4.74
CA VAL A 54 1.27 1.12 5.07
C VAL A 54 2.05 1.05 3.76
N VAL A 55 3.19 1.71 3.73
CA VAL A 55 4.05 1.67 2.54
C VAL A 55 5.24 0.78 2.85
N SER A 56 5.39 -0.26 2.04
CA SER A 56 6.49 -1.20 2.18
C SER A 56 7.69 -0.72 1.37
N ILE A 57 8.84 -0.68 2.00
CA ILE A 57 10.08 -0.29 1.34
C ILE A 57 10.90 -1.57 1.14
N PRO A 58 11.44 -1.77 -0.07
CA PRO A 58 12.26 -2.96 -0.31
C PRO A 58 13.46 -2.99 0.62
N THR A 59 13.49 -3.96 1.51
CA THR A 59 14.55 -4.04 2.51
C THR A 59 15.85 -4.53 1.91
N ASP A 60 15.79 -5.27 0.84
CA ASP A 60 17.00 -5.73 0.18
C ASP A 60 17.81 -4.55 -0.34
N VAL A 61 17.15 -3.49 -0.75
CA VAL A 61 17.84 -2.29 -1.20
C VAL A 61 18.60 -1.67 -0.04
N VAL A 62 17.97 -1.62 1.11
CA VAL A 62 18.60 -1.05 2.30
C VAL A 62 19.81 -1.87 2.69
N LYS A 63 19.69 -3.16 2.63
CA LYS A 63 20.82 -4.02 2.99
C LYS A 63 22.00 -3.81 2.09
N ALA A 64 21.75 -3.62 0.82
CA ALA A 64 22.84 -3.43 -0.13
C ALA A 64 23.63 -2.19 0.20
N ASP A 65 22.98 -1.20 0.74
CA ASP A 65 23.64 0.06 1.04
C ASP A 65 24.64 -0.05 2.17
N TRP A 66 24.46 -1.01 3.03
CA TRP A 66 25.32 -1.12 4.21
C TRP A 66 26.60 -1.87 3.96
N ASN A 67 26.62 -2.57 2.91
CA ASN A 67 27.79 -3.42 2.65
C ASN A 67 28.77 -2.78 1.71
#